data_83d338d838784cc56dff3a2913003b48
#
_entry.id   83d338d838784cc56dff3a2913003b48
#
_cell.length_a   1.000
_cell.length_b   1.000
_cell.length_c   1.000
_cell.angle_alpha   90.00
_cell.angle_beta   90.00
_cell.angle_gamma   90.00
#
_symmetry.space_group_name_H-M   'P 1'
#
loop_
_entity.id
_entity.type
_entity.pdbx_description
1 polymer ?
#
loop_
_entity_poly.entity_id
_entity_poly.type
_entity_poly.pdbx_seq_one_letter_code
_entity_poly.pdbx_strand_id
1 'polypeptide(L)'
;MRRMVMVWIWNPLIVNSTFDVGDDGICLKSGKDEDGRRRGRVCENVVVDGCTVFKGHGGFVVGSEMSGGVRNVSVSNCQFLGTDVGLRFKSKRGRGGVVENIWIRNIAMMDIPTEPITFNLYYGGKSAVEVLESGEKVPAKVEPLPVDETTPCFRNIHVKNLV
;
A
#
# COMPACT_ATOMS: atom_id res chain seq x y z
N MET A 1 14.69 -13.47 11.66
CA MET A 1 14.24 -12.62 10.53
C MET A 1 12.71 -12.63 10.55
N ARG A 2 12.09 -11.52 10.93
CA ARG A 2 10.61 -11.41 10.99
C ARG A 2 10.11 -11.15 9.58
N ARG A 3 9.18 -11.95 9.10
CA ARG A 3 8.69 -11.90 7.71
C ARG A 3 7.39 -11.11 7.63
N MET A 4 7.20 -10.40 6.52
CA MET A 4 5.97 -9.76 6.11
C MET A 4 4.88 -10.82 5.85
N VAL A 5 3.62 -10.50 6.14
CA VAL A 5 2.48 -11.30 5.72
C VAL A 5 1.99 -10.78 4.36
N MET A 6 2.20 -11.57 3.32
CA MET A 6 1.74 -11.26 1.96
C MET A 6 0.47 -12.03 1.62
N VAL A 7 -0.51 -11.30 1.08
CA VAL A 7 -1.79 -11.87 0.64
C VAL A 7 -1.86 -11.84 -0.89
N TRP A 8 -1.96 -13.00 -1.49
CA TRP A 8 -1.98 -13.22 -2.94
C TRP A 8 -3.26 -13.92 -3.42
N ILE A 9 -4.29 -14.00 -2.58
CA ILE A 9 -5.38 -14.95 -2.72
C ILE A 9 -6.71 -14.25 -3.03
N TRP A 10 -7.62 -14.99 -3.59
CA TRP A 10 -9.02 -14.67 -3.80
C TRP A 10 -9.81 -14.84 -2.50
N ASN A 11 -10.64 -13.85 -2.17
CA ASN A 11 -11.51 -13.87 -1.00
C ASN A 11 -10.82 -14.17 0.35
N PRO A 12 -9.64 -13.60 0.65
CA PRO A 12 -9.00 -13.85 1.93
C PRO A 12 -9.75 -13.18 3.07
N LEU A 13 -9.88 -13.91 4.15
CA LEU A 13 -10.41 -13.44 5.42
C LEU A 13 -9.29 -13.46 6.47
N ILE A 14 -8.90 -12.31 6.96
CA ILE A 14 -7.87 -12.13 7.99
C ILE A 14 -8.54 -11.49 9.20
N VAL A 15 -8.78 -12.28 10.23
CA VAL A 15 -9.55 -11.80 11.38
C VAL A 15 -8.87 -12.10 12.70
N ASN A 16 -9.05 -11.21 13.67
CA ASN A 16 -8.63 -11.39 15.06
C ASN A 16 -7.19 -11.92 15.20
N SER A 17 -6.31 -11.43 14.34
CA SER A 17 -4.93 -11.91 14.23
C SER A 17 -3.94 -10.84 14.66
N THR A 18 -2.82 -11.28 15.23
CA THR A 18 -1.74 -10.39 15.67
C THR A 18 -0.48 -10.65 14.84
N PHE A 19 0.14 -9.57 14.38
CA PHE A 19 1.34 -9.59 13.56
C PHE A 19 2.44 -8.77 14.24
N ASP A 20 3.60 -9.36 14.45
CA ASP A 20 4.83 -8.68 14.89
C ASP A 20 5.90 -8.97 13.83
N VAL A 21 6.14 -7.99 12.97
CA VAL A 21 6.91 -8.16 11.73
C VAL A 21 8.04 -7.13 11.63
N GLY A 22 8.99 -7.37 10.72
CA GLY A 22 10.11 -6.46 10.46
C GLY A 22 10.06 -5.82 9.07
N ASP A 23 8.95 -5.96 8.37
CA ASP A 23 8.63 -5.37 7.07
C ASP A 23 7.15 -4.96 7.11
N ASP A 24 6.47 -4.80 5.99
CA ASP A 24 5.03 -4.47 5.96
C ASP A 24 4.20 -5.50 6.76
N GLY A 25 3.25 -5.05 7.56
CA GLY A 25 2.38 -5.91 8.37
C GLY A 25 1.45 -6.76 7.50
N ILE A 26 0.25 -6.26 7.20
CA ILE A 26 -0.69 -6.90 6.29
C ILE A 26 -0.53 -6.24 4.92
N CYS A 27 0.01 -6.96 3.93
CA CYS A 27 0.34 -6.39 2.63
C CYS A 27 -0.36 -7.11 1.48
N LEU A 28 -1.16 -6.37 0.70
CA LEU A 28 -1.85 -6.88 -0.48
C LEU A 28 -0.98 -6.72 -1.73
N LYS A 29 -0.80 -7.81 -2.45
CA LYS A 29 0.01 -7.87 -3.68
C LYS A 29 -0.70 -8.68 -4.76
N SER A 30 -0.45 -8.34 -6.03
CA SER A 30 -1.09 -8.97 -7.19
C SER A 30 -0.15 -9.06 -8.42
N GLY A 31 1.14 -9.23 -8.16
CA GLY A 31 2.15 -9.38 -9.21
C GLY A 31 2.90 -8.09 -9.54
N LYS A 32 3.99 -8.26 -10.26
CA LYS A 32 4.98 -7.21 -10.50
C LYS A 32 5.10 -6.90 -11.98
N ASP A 33 5.05 -5.62 -12.32
CA ASP A 33 5.34 -5.05 -13.64
C ASP A 33 4.57 -5.75 -14.78
N GLU A 34 5.19 -5.97 -15.91
CA GLU A 34 4.57 -6.58 -17.10
C GLU A 34 4.01 -7.99 -16.82
N ASP A 35 4.73 -8.82 -16.11
CA ASP A 35 4.25 -10.18 -15.78
C ASP A 35 2.97 -10.12 -14.93
N GLY A 36 2.92 -9.22 -13.96
CA GLY A 36 1.72 -9.00 -13.15
C GLY A 36 0.54 -8.51 -13.98
N ARG A 37 0.75 -7.53 -14.87
CA ARG A 37 -0.30 -7.04 -15.79
C ARG A 37 -0.77 -8.12 -16.74
N ARG A 38 0.17 -8.83 -17.37
CA ARG A 38 -0.13 -9.92 -18.33
C ARG A 38 -0.93 -11.06 -17.71
N ARG A 39 -0.63 -11.44 -16.46
CA ARG A 39 -1.38 -12.46 -15.72
C ARG A 39 -2.75 -11.97 -15.30
N GLY A 40 -2.91 -10.67 -15.03
CA GLY A 40 -4.17 -10.03 -14.69
C GLY A 40 -4.88 -10.62 -13.45
N ARG A 41 -4.14 -11.25 -12.54
CA ARG A 41 -4.72 -11.83 -11.33
C ARG A 41 -4.89 -10.76 -10.27
N VAL A 42 -6.12 -10.37 -10.05
CA VAL A 42 -6.49 -9.35 -9.07
C VAL A 42 -6.45 -9.96 -7.66
N CYS A 43 -5.94 -9.20 -6.69
CA CYS A 43 -6.18 -9.46 -5.27
C CYS A 43 -7.52 -8.80 -4.90
N GLU A 44 -8.55 -9.58 -4.63
CA GLU A 44 -9.89 -9.03 -4.45
C GLU A 44 -10.73 -9.70 -3.36
N ASN A 45 -11.81 -8.98 -2.96
CA ASN A 45 -12.77 -9.43 -1.95
C ASN A 45 -12.09 -9.76 -0.62
N VAL A 46 -11.17 -8.90 -0.20
CA VAL A 46 -10.36 -9.07 1.01
C VAL A 46 -11.09 -8.50 2.20
N VAL A 47 -11.15 -9.24 3.29
CA VAL A 47 -11.65 -8.75 4.58
C VAL A 47 -10.52 -8.86 5.61
N VAL A 48 -10.22 -7.72 6.25
CA VAL A 48 -9.32 -7.63 7.39
C VAL A 48 -10.11 -7.04 8.55
N ASP A 49 -10.28 -7.77 9.64
CA ASP A 49 -11.06 -7.30 10.77
C ASP A 49 -10.47 -7.71 12.12
N GLY A 50 -10.48 -6.80 13.09
CA GLY A 50 -10.04 -7.08 14.45
C GLY A 50 -8.55 -7.43 14.58
N CYS A 51 -7.71 -6.98 13.66
CA CYS A 51 -6.28 -7.34 13.65
C CYS A 51 -5.42 -6.29 14.37
N THR A 52 -4.32 -6.76 14.95
CA THR A 52 -3.29 -5.91 15.56
C THR A 52 -1.96 -6.12 14.85
N VAL A 53 -1.31 -5.03 14.45
CA VAL A 53 0.04 -5.05 13.87
C VAL A 53 0.99 -4.31 14.78
N PHE A 54 2.05 -4.99 15.20
CA PHE A 54 3.13 -4.41 15.98
C PHE A 54 4.34 -4.18 15.10
N LYS A 55 4.86 -2.94 15.11
CA LYS A 55 6.07 -2.57 14.38
C LYS A 55 5.90 -2.78 12.86
N GLY A 56 7.01 -2.84 12.14
CA GLY A 56 7.02 -3.02 10.70
C GLY A 56 6.87 -1.70 9.91
N HIS A 57 7.07 -1.80 8.60
CA HIS A 57 7.09 -0.62 7.72
C HIS A 57 5.70 -0.07 7.38
N GLY A 58 4.64 -0.81 7.64
CA GLY A 58 3.27 -0.36 7.47
C GLY A 58 2.28 -1.28 8.13
N GLY A 59 1.21 -0.73 8.73
CA GLY A 59 0.15 -1.51 9.36
C GLY A 59 -0.67 -2.29 8.33
N PHE A 60 -1.38 -1.57 7.48
CA PHE A 60 -2.04 -2.11 6.29
C PHE A 60 -1.44 -1.48 5.03
N VAL A 61 -1.05 -2.31 4.09
CA VAL A 61 -0.26 -1.92 2.92
C VAL A 61 -0.84 -2.47 1.63
N VAL A 62 -0.87 -1.66 0.59
CA VAL A 62 -1.13 -2.11 -0.79
C VAL A 62 0.10 -1.81 -1.63
N GLY A 63 0.67 -2.84 -2.23
CA GLY A 63 1.79 -2.73 -3.15
C GLY A 63 3.18 -2.95 -2.52
N SER A 64 4.24 -2.50 -3.20
CA SER A 64 4.30 -1.89 -4.54
C SER A 64 3.95 -2.84 -5.70
N GLU A 65 4.03 -4.15 -5.50
CA GLU A 65 3.74 -5.17 -6.53
C GLU A 65 2.22 -5.43 -6.62
N MET A 66 1.50 -4.48 -7.24
CA MET A 66 0.04 -4.49 -7.37
C MET A 66 -0.42 -4.47 -8.83
N SER A 67 0.42 -4.96 -9.75
CA SER A 67 0.23 -4.84 -11.20
C SER A 67 -0.99 -5.60 -11.76
N GLY A 68 -1.45 -6.64 -11.07
CA GLY A 68 -2.70 -7.32 -11.40
C GLY A 68 -3.97 -6.63 -10.87
N GLY A 69 -3.80 -5.56 -10.06
CA GLY A 69 -4.90 -4.83 -9.42
C GLY A 69 -5.24 -5.33 -8.02
N VAL A 70 -5.86 -4.44 -7.23
CA VAL A 70 -6.41 -4.75 -5.90
C VAL A 70 -7.78 -4.09 -5.80
N ARG A 71 -8.82 -4.84 -5.43
CA ARG A 71 -10.16 -4.26 -5.33
C ARG A 71 -11.07 -4.94 -4.31
N ASN A 72 -12.13 -4.23 -3.93
CA ASN A 72 -13.16 -4.73 -3.01
C ASN A 72 -12.53 -5.20 -1.68
N VAL A 73 -11.88 -4.28 -0.99
CA VAL A 73 -11.18 -4.56 0.27
C VAL A 73 -11.88 -3.86 1.42
N SER A 74 -12.12 -4.56 2.49
CA SER A 74 -12.62 -4.02 3.75
C SER A 74 -11.59 -4.23 4.85
N VAL A 75 -11.18 -3.14 5.51
CA VAL A 75 -10.30 -3.16 6.68
C VAL A 75 -11.01 -2.49 7.83
N SER A 76 -11.21 -3.18 8.93
CA SER A 76 -11.97 -2.63 10.05
C SER A 76 -11.47 -3.09 11.41
N ASN A 77 -11.71 -2.24 12.42
CA ASN A 77 -11.48 -2.57 13.83
C ASN A 77 -10.04 -3.02 14.12
N CYS A 78 -9.06 -2.43 13.44
CA CYS A 78 -7.65 -2.80 13.55
C CYS A 78 -6.85 -1.81 14.39
N GLN A 79 -5.71 -2.28 14.89
CA GLN A 79 -4.76 -1.48 15.66
C GLN A 79 -3.38 -1.59 15.03
N PHE A 80 -2.73 -0.46 14.79
CA PHE A 80 -1.36 -0.38 14.30
C PHE A 80 -0.50 0.32 15.34
N LEU A 81 0.46 -0.41 15.90
CA LEU A 81 1.22 0.01 17.09
C LEU A 81 2.72 0.01 16.78
N GLY A 82 3.31 1.20 16.67
CA GLY A 82 4.74 1.36 16.36
C GLY A 82 5.11 0.95 14.94
N THR A 83 4.18 0.98 13.98
CA THR A 83 4.50 0.82 12.56
C THR A 83 5.02 2.13 12.00
N ASP A 84 5.99 2.09 11.05
CA ASP A 84 6.54 3.33 10.47
C ASP A 84 5.43 4.17 9.82
N VAL A 85 4.51 3.54 9.10
CA VAL A 85 3.32 4.13 8.48
C VAL A 85 2.08 3.34 8.92
N GLY A 86 0.97 4.00 9.14
CA GLY A 86 -0.29 3.31 9.46
C GLY A 86 -0.90 2.64 8.23
N LEU A 87 -1.41 3.44 7.30
CA LEU A 87 -2.00 3.00 6.03
C LEU A 87 -1.07 3.40 4.87
N ARG A 88 -0.56 2.43 4.15
CA ARG A 88 0.47 2.66 3.13
C ARG A 88 0.07 2.14 1.77
N PHE A 89 -0.15 3.06 0.83
CA PHE A 89 -0.45 2.77 -0.58
C PHE A 89 0.76 3.15 -1.42
N LYS A 90 1.44 2.17 -2.00
CA LYS A 90 2.71 2.40 -2.71
C LYS A 90 2.74 1.73 -4.07
N SER A 91 3.20 2.48 -5.06
CA SER A 91 3.42 2.01 -6.42
C SER A 91 4.42 2.90 -7.15
N LYS A 92 4.65 2.64 -8.40
CA LYS A 92 5.45 3.47 -9.30
C LYS A 92 5.04 3.23 -10.74
N ARG A 93 5.40 4.17 -11.62
CA ARG A 93 5.31 3.94 -13.05
C ARG A 93 6.06 2.65 -13.45
N GLY A 94 5.54 1.91 -14.40
CA GLY A 94 5.99 0.55 -14.74
C GLY A 94 5.15 -0.55 -14.08
N ARG A 95 4.55 -0.29 -12.91
CA ARG A 95 3.65 -1.23 -12.25
C ARG A 95 2.32 -1.37 -12.98
N GLY A 96 1.71 -0.25 -13.38
CA GLY A 96 0.32 -0.26 -13.84
C GLY A 96 -0.63 -0.76 -12.76
N GLY A 97 -1.75 -1.32 -13.18
CA GLY A 97 -2.76 -1.88 -12.29
C GLY A 97 -3.65 -0.82 -11.63
N VAL A 98 -4.81 -1.26 -11.17
CA VAL A 98 -5.81 -0.40 -10.51
C VAL A 98 -6.03 -0.88 -9.08
N VAL A 99 -5.95 0.04 -8.12
CA VAL A 99 -6.35 -0.17 -6.73
C VAL A 99 -7.63 0.61 -6.51
N GLU A 100 -8.72 -0.09 -6.22
CA GLU A 100 -10.03 0.56 -6.13
C GLU A 100 -10.98 -0.13 -5.15
N ASN A 101 -12.00 0.64 -4.72
CA ASN A 101 -13.05 0.14 -3.84
C ASN A 101 -12.47 -0.43 -2.53
N ILE A 102 -11.76 0.42 -1.81
CA ILE A 102 -11.15 0.10 -0.51
C ILE A 102 -11.90 0.85 0.58
N TRP A 103 -12.42 0.14 1.57
CA TRP A 103 -13.10 0.71 2.73
C TRP A 103 -12.33 0.41 4.00
N ILE A 104 -11.88 1.46 4.68
CA ILE A 104 -11.08 1.39 5.90
C ILE A 104 -11.83 2.14 6.99
N ARG A 105 -12.07 1.49 8.13
CA ARG A 105 -12.83 2.11 9.22
C ARG A 105 -12.40 1.60 10.60
N ASN A 106 -12.56 2.47 11.60
CA ASN A 106 -12.29 2.14 13.00
C ASN A 106 -10.85 1.62 13.18
N ILE A 107 -9.89 2.43 12.81
CA ILE A 107 -8.47 2.09 12.95
C ILE A 107 -7.85 2.93 14.06
N ALA A 108 -7.27 2.28 15.05
CA ALA A 108 -6.45 2.93 16.05
C ALA A 108 -4.97 2.84 15.65
N MET A 109 -4.29 3.97 15.70
CA MET A 109 -2.86 4.09 15.39
C MET A 109 -2.14 4.72 16.58
N MET A 110 -1.05 4.10 17.00
CA MET A 110 -0.25 4.60 18.12
C MET A 110 1.23 4.47 17.80
N ASP A 111 1.99 5.50 18.15
CA ASP A 111 3.45 5.54 17.92
C ASP A 111 3.83 5.33 16.45
N ILE A 112 3.17 6.07 15.55
CA ILE A 112 3.48 6.09 14.12
C ILE A 112 4.52 7.19 13.88
N PRO A 113 5.81 6.83 13.67
CA PRO A 113 6.88 7.82 13.62
C PRO A 113 6.91 8.68 12.36
N THR A 114 6.28 8.25 11.28
CA THR A 114 6.27 9.01 10.03
C THR A 114 4.87 9.50 9.68
N GLU A 115 4.12 8.83 8.82
CA GLU A 115 2.80 9.28 8.40
C GLU A 115 1.70 8.28 8.76
N PRO A 116 0.56 8.75 9.30
CA PRO A 116 -0.58 7.85 9.54
C PRO A 116 -1.17 7.29 8.23
N ILE A 117 -1.12 8.06 7.15
CA ILE A 117 -1.58 7.64 5.82
C ILE A 117 -0.62 8.16 4.76
N THR A 118 -0.17 7.29 3.85
CA THR A 118 0.65 7.71 2.71
C THR A 118 0.19 7.08 1.39
N PHE A 119 0.21 7.90 0.34
CA PHE A 119 0.05 7.49 -1.06
C PHE A 119 1.33 7.85 -1.80
N ASN A 120 2.14 6.85 -2.15
CA ASN A 120 3.41 7.07 -2.82
C ASN A 120 3.44 6.36 -4.18
N LEU A 121 3.41 7.14 -5.27
CA LEU A 121 3.53 6.67 -6.65
C LEU A 121 4.96 6.72 -7.21
N TYR A 122 5.93 7.05 -6.38
CA TYR A 122 7.36 7.13 -6.72
C TYR A 122 8.19 6.09 -5.94
N TYR A 123 7.57 5.01 -5.51
CA TYR A 123 8.19 4.02 -4.63
C TYR A 123 9.50 3.47 -5.22
N GLY A 124 10.59 3.64 -4.47
CA GLY A 124 11.95 3.28 -4.90
C GLY A 124 12.60 4.29 -5.86
N GLY A 125 11.96 5.45 -6.07
CA GLY A 125 12.53 6.64 -6.71
C GLY A 125 12.62 7.78 -5.70
N LYS A 126 13.31 8.85 -6.05
CA LYS A 126 13.34 10.08 -5.24
C LYS A 126 12.10 10.94 -5.56
N SER A 127 11.43 11.42 -4.54
CA SER A 127 10.42 12.47 -4.69
C SER A 127 11.08 13.80 -5.09
N ALA A 128 10.29 14.75 -5.59
CA ALA A 128 10.81 16.07 -5.90
C ALA A 128 11.42 16.77 -4.68
N VAL A 129 10.89 16.52 -3.49
CA VAL A 129 11.41 17.06 -2.22
C VAL A 129 12.77 16.42 -1.89
N GLU A 130 12.87 15.10 -1.96
CA GLU A 130 14.12 14.38 -1.72
C GLU A 130 15.22 14.75 -2.70
N VAL A 131 14.87 15.03 -3.97
CA VAL A 131 15.82 15.56 -4.97
C VAL A 131 16.30 16.95 -4.60
N LEU A 132 15.39 17.84 -4.16
CA LEU A 132 15.77 19.18 -3.71
C LEU A 132 16.67 19.15 -2.48
N GLU A 133 16.35 18.32 -1.49
CA GLU A 133 17.13 18.15 -0.25
C GLU A 133 18.49 17.52 -0.50
N SER A 134 18.60 16.62 -1.48
CA SER A 134 19.89 15.99 -1.84
C SER A 134 20.83 16.92 -2.61
N GLY A 135 20.40 18.12 -2.97
CA GLY A 135 21.20 19.07 -3.76
C GLY A 135 21.39 18.64 -5.22
N GLU A 136 20.70 17.61 -5.67
CA GLU A 136 20.69 17.21 -7.08
C GLU A 136 19.98 18.29 -7.93
N LYS A 137 20.52 18.57 -9.12
CA LYS A 137 19.87 19.50 -10.03
C LYS A 137 18.53 18.92 -10.49
N VAL A 138 17.44 19.52 -10.05
CA VAL A 138 16.12 19.22 -10.61
C VAL A 138 16.14 19.60 -12.08
N PRO A 139 15.67 18.76 -13.01
CA PRO A 139 15.50 19.15 -14.40
C PRO A 139 14.68 20.45 -14.46
N ALA A 140 15.13 21.42 -15.24
CA ALA A 140 14.48 22.72 -15.35
C ALA A 140 13.00 22.65 -15.79
N LYS A 141 12.60 21.51 -16.34
CA LYS A 141 11.22 21.22 -16.74
C LYS A 141 10.99 19.71 -16.63
N VAL A 142 10.02 19.32 -15.81
CA VAL A 142 9.52 17.95 -15.77
C VAL A 142 8.39 17.84 -16.78
N GLU A 143 8.63 17.17 -17.90
CA GLU A 143 7.57 16.88 -18.85
C GLU A 143 6.67 15.75 -18.30
N PRO A 144 5.35 15.98 -18.23
CA PRO A 144 4.44 14.93 -17.82
C PRO A 144 4.46 13.78 -18.85
N LEU A 145 4.72 12.58 -18.35
CA LEU A 145 4.65 11.38 -19.19
C LEU A 145 3.20 11.01 -19.48
N PRO A 146 2.90 10.46 -20.67
CA PRO A 146 1.55 9.96 -20.99
C PRO A 146 1.04 8.97 -19.96
N VAL A 147 -0.27 8.98 -19.72
CA VAL A 147 -0.94 7.94 -18.94
C VAL A 147 -1.16 6.74 -19.86
N ASP A 148 -0.64 5.59 -19.46
CA ASP A 148 -0.71 4.33 -20.20
C ASP A 148 -0.94 3.14 -19.28
N GLU A 149 -0.89 1.91 -19.78
CA GLU A 149 -1.09 0.69 -19.02
C GLU A 149 -0.04 0.46 -17.92
N THR A 150 1.08 1.18 -17.97
CA THR A 150 2.13 1.11 -16.94
C THR A 150 1.93 2.10 -15.81
N THR A 151 0.97 3.02 -15.95
CA THR A 151 0.66 4.04 -14.95
C THR A 151 -0.29 3.46 -13.91
N PRO A 152 0.10 3.36 -12.62
CA PRO A 152 -0.79 2.86 -11.59
C PRO A 152 -1.92 3.85 -11.28
N CYS A 153 -3.09 3.32 -10.93
CA CYS A 153 -4.25 4.11 -10.57
C CYS A 153 -4.77 3.73 -9.19
N PHE A 154 -4.95 4.72 -8.31
CA PHE A 154 -5.63 4.58 -7.03
C PHE A 154 -6.92 5.40 -7.04
N ARG A 155 -8.06 4.76 -6.76
CA ARG A 155 -9.36 5.44 -6.73
C ARG A 155 -10.36 4.78 -5.79
N ASN A 156 -11.41 5.50 -5.40
CA ASN A 156 -12.48 5.00 -4.53
C ASN A 156 -11.94 4.38 -3.23
N ILE A 157 -11.06 5.10 -2.53
CA ILE A 157 -10.51 4.70 -1.24
C ILE A 157 -11.18 5.55 -0.17
N HIS A 158 -11.90 4.89 0.71
CA HIS A 158 -12.70 5.51 1.76
C HIS A 158 -12.11 5.20 3.12
N VAL A 159 -11.82 6.24 3.89
CA VAL A 159 -11.25 6.12 5.24
C VAL A 159 -12.17 6.85 6.22
N LYS A 160 -12.54 6.18 7.32
CA LYS A 160 -13.43 6.72 8.34
C LYS A 160 -13.03 6.26 9.74
N ASN A 161 -13.16 7.13 10.73
CA ASN A 161 -12.88 6.85 12.14
C ASN A 161 -11.45 6.35 12.35
N LEU A 162 -10.49 7.22 12.16
CA LEU A 162 -9.09 7.02 12.57
C LEU A 162 -8.83 7.73 13.88
N VAL A 163 -8.12 7.08 14.78
CA VAL A 163 -7.67 7.64 16.08
C VAL A 163 -6.19 7.42 16.23
#